data_95d5dfbfeaaeb7ed5fccf27072bdbe98
#
_entry.id   95d5dfbfeaaeb7ed5fccf27072bdbe98
#
_cell.length_a   1.000
_cell.length_b   1.000
_cell.length_c   1.000
_cell.angle_alpha   90.00
_cell.angle_beta   90.00
_cell.angle_gamma   90.00
#
_symmetry.space_group_name_H-M   'P 1'
#
loop_
_entity.id
_entity.type
_entity.pdbx_description
1 polymer ?
#
loop_
_entity_poly.entity_id
_entity_poly.type
_entity_poly.pdbx_seq_one_letter_code
_entity_poly.pdbx_strand_id
1 'polypeptide(L)'
;MLVMLAYDVPETKHQTLLRKEFEAIGGIRVQYSLYLFEGEDHEIERVIRYMRRVAAQIPDGDVRLIPIDRSAWEQQVVLLGEAVIPKPRPFPPFVLFW
;
A
#
# COMPACT_ATOMS: atom_id res chain seq x y z
N MET A 1 10.98 -6.53 1.20
CA MET A 1 9.67 -7.04 0.71
C MET A 1 8.73 -5.88 0.44
N LEU A 2 7.86 -6.05 -0.51
CA LEU A 2 6.83 -5.07 -0.84
C LEU A 2 5.46 -5.57 -0.36
N VAL A 3 4.56 -4.63 -0.09
CA VAL A 3 3.15 -4.95 0.05
C VAL A 3 2.35 -4.02 -0.86
N MET A 4 1.42 -4.60 -1.57
CA MET A 4 0.57 -3.91 -2.52
C MET A 4 -0.80 -3.70 -1.90
N LEU A 5 -1.29 -2.45 -1.91
CA LEU A 5 -2.67 -2.14 -1.56
C LEU A 5 -3.47 -2.05 -2.84
N ALA A 6 -4.49 -2.89 -2.96
CA ALA A 6 -5.44 -2.86 -4.06
C ALA A 6 -6.85 -2.77 -3.47
N TYR A 7 -7.66 -1.88 -4.00
CA TYR A 7 -9.01 -1.74 -3.47
C TYR A 7 -10.02 -1.41 -4.57
N ASP A 8 -11.23 -1.85 -4.31
CA ASP A 8 -12.40 -1.56 -5.12
C ASP A 8 -13.55 -1.29 -4.14
N VAL A 9 -13.73 -0.02 -3.79
CA VAL A 9 -14.76 0.44 -2.85
C VAL A 9 -15.63 1.49 -3.52
N PRO A 10 -16.96 1.43 -3.30
CA PRO A 10 -17.88 2.27 -4.07
C PRO A 10 -17.85 3.75 -3.70
N GLU A 11 -17.60 4.10 -2.44
CA GLU A 11 -17.69 5.48 -2.01
C GLU A 11 -16.36 6.20 -2.04
N THR A 12 -16.35 7.40 -2.62
CA THR A 12 -15.15 8.23 -2.74
C THR A 12 -14.50 8.52 -1.38
N LYS A 13 -15.30 8.73 -0.34
CA LYS A 13 -14.76 9.00 0.99
C LYS A 13 -13.93 7.83 1.52
N HIS A 14 -14.32 6.60 1.20
CA HIS A 14 -13.58 5.41 1.61
C HIS A 14 -12.32 5.20 0.76
N GLN A 15 -12.40 5.51 -0.53
CA GLN A 15 -11.22 5.53 -1.40
C GLN A 15 -10.18 6.52 -0.86
N THR A 16 -10.64 7.71 -0.50
CA THR A 16 -9.77 8.76 0.05
C THR A 16 -9.17 8.34 1.39
N LEU A 17 -9.95 7.70 2.25
CA LEU A 17 -9.44 7.20 3.52
C LEU A 17 -8.30 6.21 3.33
N LEU A 18 -8.50 5.20 2.48
CA LEU A 18 -7.47 4.19 2.19
C LEU A 18 -6.21 4.84 1.63
N ARG A 19 -6.36 5.72 0.65
CA ARG A 19 -5.23 6.41 0.03
C ARG A 19 -4.46 7.24 1.04
N LYS A 20 -5.15 8.10 1.79
CA LYS A 20 -4.49 9.00 2.74
C LYS A 20 -3.76 8.23 3.84
N GLU A 21 -4.39 7.20 4.39
CA GLU A 21 -3.79 6.42 5.45
C GLU A 21 -2.59 5.63 4.96
N PHE A 22 -2.67 5.04 3.77
CA PHE A 22 -1.55 4.29 3.21
C PHE A 22 -0.39 5.21 2.81
N GLU A 23 -0.68 6.36 2.23
CA GLU A 23 0.35 7.35 1.92
C GLU A 23 1.01 7.91 3.18
N ALA A 24 0.23 8.12 4.24
CA ALA A 24 0.75 8.63 5.50
C ALA A 24 1.78 7.69 6.13
N ILE A 25 1.67 6.39 5.94
CA ILE A 25 2.64 5.43 6.45
C ILE A 25 3.75 5.10 5.45
N GLY A 26 3.84 5.83 4.34
CA GLY A 26 4.92 5.72 3.39
C GLY A 26 4.61 4.99 2.10
N GLY A 27 3.35 4.66 1.86
CA GLY A 27 2.95 4.05 0.60
C GLY A 27 3.06 5.03 -0.56
N ILE A 28 3.35 4.51 -1.73
CA ILE A 28 3.44 5.31 -2.96
C ILE A 28 2.40 4.83 -3.97
N ARG A 29 1.88 5.76 -4.75
CA ARG A 29 0.88 5.45 -5.76
C ARG A 29 1.53 4.87 -7.00
N VAL A 30 1.00 3.74 -7.48
CA VAL A 30 1.40 3.14 -8.76
C VAL A 30 0.39 3.53 -9.84
N GLN A 31 -0.89 3.38 -9.54
CA GLN A 31 -1.98 3.77 -10.40
C GLN A 31 -3.21 4.07 -9.53
N TYR A 32 -4.32 4.44 -10.12
CA TYR A 32 -5.47 5.02 -9.43
C TYR A 32 -5.90 4.29 -8.15
N SER A 33 -5.96 2.98 -8.16
CA SER A 33 -6.36 2.19 -6.97
C SER A 33 -5.32 1.17 -6.56
N LEU A 34 -4.06 1.43 -6.89
CA LEU A 34 -2.95 0.52 -6.61
C LEU A 34 -1.78 1.28 -6.00
N TYR A 35 -1.37 0.87 -4.82
CA TYR A 35 -0.30 1.50 -4.04
C TYR A 35 0.70 0.45 -3.59
N LEU A 36 1.93 0.87 -3.36
CA LEU A 36 3.01 0.01 -2.86
C LEU A 36 3.62 0.60 -1.59
N PHE A 37 4.03 -0.29 -0.71
CA PHE A 37 4.87 0.01 0.44
C PHE A 37 6.04 -0.95 0.44
N GLU A 38 7.25 -0.44 0.66
CA GLU A 38 8.44 -1.29 0.81
C GLU A 38 8.96 -1.18 2.23
N GLY A 39 9.30 -2.32 2.83
CA GLY A 39 9.86 -2.36 4.16
C GLY A 39 10.35 -3.76 4.53
N GLU A 40 10.89 -3.88 5.72
CA GLU A 40 11.26 -5.17 6.28
C GLU A 40 10.02 -5.93 6.75
N ASP A 41 10.16 -7.23 6.99
CA ASP A 41 9.03 -8.08 7.35
C ASP A 41 8.24 -7.57 8.55
N HIS A 42 8.93 -7.09 9.57
CA HIS A 42 8.25 -6.55 10.76
C HIS A 42 7.48 -5.26 10.45
N GLU A 43 7.97 -4.45 9.52
CA GLU A 43 7.26 -3.25 9.06
C GLU A 43 6.02 -3.62 8.27
N ILE A 44 6.13 -4.63 7.40
CA ILE A 44 4.98 -5.13 6.63
C ILE A 44 3.89 -5.63 7.56
N GLU A 45 4.24 -6.38 8.60
CA GLU A 45 3.26 -6.85 9.58
C GLU A 45 2.53 -5.70 10.27
N ARG A 46 3.24 -4.63 10.59
CA ARG A 46 2.64 -3.45 11.21
C ARG A 46 1.72 -2.71 10.24
N VAL A 47 2.13 -2.58 8.98
CA VAL A 47 1.30 -1.99 7.94
C VAL A 47 0.00 -2.77 7.79
N ILE A 48 0.09 -4.08 7.72
CA ILE A 48 -1.10 -4.94 7.61
C ILE A 48 -2.04 -4.71 8.80
N ARG A 49 -1.49 -4.68 10.00
CA ARG A 49 -2.26 -4.46 11.22
C ARG A 49 -2.97 -3.10 11.22
N TYR A 50 -2.23 -2.06 10.83
CA TYR A 50 -2.76 -0.71 10.76
C TYR A 50 -3.87 -0.61 9.70
N MET A 51 -3.61 -1.10 8.50
CA MET A 51 -4.58 -1.02 7.41
C MET A 51 -5.80 -1.91 7.65
N ARG A 52 -5.65 -2.97 8.41
CA ARG A 52 -6.81 -3.79 8.83
C ARG A 52 -7.78 -2.95 9.67
N ARG A 53 -7.25 -2.10 10.55
CA ARG A 53 -8.09 -1.19 11.35
C ARG A 53 -8.73 -0.10 10.50
N VAL A 54 -8.00 0.40 9.53
CA VAL A 54 -8.55 1.40 8.59
C VAL A 54 -9.69 0.78 7.78
N ALA A 55 -9.46 -0.39 7.21
CA ALA A 55 -10.46 -1.08 6.39
C ALA A 55 -11.69 -1.49 7.18
N ALA A 56 -11.57 -1.70 8.50
CA ALA A 56 -12.69 -2.04 9.35
C ALA A 56 -13.74 -0.92 9.41
N GLN A 57 -13.40 0.29 9.01
CA GLN A 57 -14.33 1.43 8.95
C GLN A 57 -15.12 1.47 7.65
N ILE A 58 -14.81 0.59 6.70
CA ILE A 58 -15.42 0.58 5.37
C ILE A 58 -16.45 -0.54 5.33
N PRO A 59 -17.74 -0.23 5.11
CA PRO A 59 -18.80 -1.22 5.21
C PRO A 59 -18.94 -2.09 3.96
N ASP A 60 -18.40 -1.68 2.82
CA ASP A 60 -18.66 -2.36 1.54
C ASP A 60 -17.49 -2.21 0.58
N GLY A 61 -17.26 -3.23 -0.22
CA GLY A 61 -16.21 -3.25 -1.21
C GLY A 61 -15.14 -4.31 -0.94
N ASP A 62 -14.03 -4.18 -1.65
CA ASP A 62 -12.91 -5.10 -1.56
C ASP A 62 -11.63 -4.30 -1.27
N VAL A 63 -10.89 -4.70 -0.24
CA VAL A 63 -9.61 -4.08 0.13
C VAL A 63 -8.63 -5.20 0.40
N ARG A 64 -7.51 -5.21 -0.30
CA ARG A 64 -6.49 -6.25 -0.18
C ARG A 64 -5.11 -5.68 0.01
N LEU A 65 -4.34 -6.32 0.88
CA LEU A 65 -2.89 -6.12 0.97
C LEU A 65 -2.23 -7.41 0.51
N ILE A 66 -1.37 -7.29 -0.49
CA ILE A 66 -0.76 -8.44 -1.15
C ILE A 66 0.75 -8.33 -0.99
N PRO A 67 1.36 -9.14 -0.11
CA PRO A 67 2.82 -9.19 -0.02
C PRO A 67 3.42 -9.70 -1.34
N ILE A 68 4.50 -9.09 -1.77
CA ILE A 68 5.17 -9.46 -3.01
C ILE A 68 6.68 -9.26 -2.86
N ASP A 69 7.46 -10.17 -3.41
CA ASP A 69 8.91 -10.03 -3.43
C ASP A 69 9.32 -8.90 -4.38
N ARG A 70 10.36 -8.16 -3.98
CA ARG A 70 10.89 -7.10 -4.82
C ARG A 70 11.32 -7.63 -6.19
N SER A 71 11.93 -8.80 -6.24
CA SER A 71 12.35 -9.39 -7.52
C SER A 71 11.18 -9.66 -8.45
N ALA A 72 10.06 -10.12 -7.91
CA ALA A 72 8.84 -10.32 -8.71
C ALA A 72 8.30 -8.99 -9.25
N TRP A 73 8.33 -7.94 -8.43
CA TRP A 73 7.92 -6.61 -8.87
C TRP A 73 8.81 -6.07 -9.97
N GLU A 74 10.13 -6.26 -9.85
CA GLU A 74 11.11 -5.80 -10.84
C GLU A 74 10.99 -6.52 -12.17
N GLN A 75 10.43 -7.72 -12.18
CA GLN A 75 10.21 -8.50 -13.40
C GLN A 75 8.94 -8.11 -14.15
N GLN A 76 8.16 -7.17 -13.64
CA GLN A 76 6.93 -6.75 -14.32
C GLN A 76 7.25 -6.21 -15.72
N VAL A 77 6.34 -6.45 -16.64
CA VAL A 77 6.41 -5.92 -17.99
C VAL A 77 5.38 -4.82 -18.10
N VAL A 78 5.84 -3.59 -18.28
CA VAL A 78 4.93 -2.45 -18.43
C VAL A 78 4.57 -2.31 -19.91
N LEU A 79 3.31 -2.61 -20.20
CA LEU A 79 2.83 -2.55 -21.60
C LEU A 79 2.48 -1.11 -22.01
N LEU A 80 2.09 -0.28 -21.04
CA LEU A 80 1.78 1.13 -21.25
C LEU A 80 1.96 1.83 -19.92
N GLY A 81 2.63 2.98 -19.90
CA GLY A 81 2.92 3.73 -18.70
C GLY A 81 4.38 3.64 -18.29
N GLU A 82 4.68 3.96 -17.04
CA GLU A 82 6.03 3.94 -16.50
C GLU A 82 6.15 2.97 -15.33
N ALA A 83 7.31 2.33 -15.21
CA ALA A 83 7.60 1.48 -14.07
C ALA A 83 7.78 2.34 -12.82
N VAL A 84 7.20 1.88 -11.69
CA VAL A 84 7.34 2.53 -10.40
C VAL A 84 8.19 1.65 -9.51
N ILE A 85 9.30 2.19 -9.01
CA ILE A 85 10.21 1.48 -8.12
C ILE A 85 10.30 2.27 -6.82
N PRO A 86 9.84 1.72 -5.70
CA PRO A 86 9.94 2.38 -4.40
C PRO A 86 11.41 2.60 -4.02
N LYS A 87 11.70 3.77 -3.45
CA LYS A 87 13.03 4.07 -2.95
C LYS A 87 13.11 3.71 -1.46
N PRO A 88 14.25 3.18 -1.00
CA PRO A 88 14.45 2.97 0.42
C PRO A 88 14.31 4.28 1.19
N ARG A 89 13.71 4.21 2.37
CA ARG A 89 13.56 5.36 3.25
C ARG A 89 14.65 5.33 4.33
N PRO A 90 15.17 6.51 4.73
CA PRO A 90 16.23 6.55 5.75
C PRO A 90 15.72 6.08 7.13
N PHE A 91 14.43 6.25 7.43
CA PHE A 91 13.81 5.73 8.64
C PHE A 91 12.31 5.59 8.40
N PRO A 92 11.61 4.74 9.18
CA PRO A 92 10.18 4.52 8.98
C PRO A 92 9.38 5.81 9.23
N PRO A 93 8.63 6.31 8.25
CA PRO A 93 7.87 7.55 8.41
C PRO A 93 6.66 7.40 9.31
N PHE A 94 6.25 6.18 9.60
CA PHE A 94 5.04 5.86 10.35
C PHE A 94 5.33 5.37 11.78
N VAL A 95 6.53 5.62 12.29
CA VAL A 95 6.92 5.19 13.64
C VAL A 95 5.95 5.70 14.69
N LEU A 96 5.40 6.89 14.52
CA LEU A 96 4.47 7.50 15.46
C LEU A 96 3.10 6.81 15.50
N PHE A 97 2.80 5.95 14.54
CA PHE A 97 1.52 5.24 14.47
C PHE A 97 1.55 3.86 15.12
N TRP A 98 2.71 3.42 15.56
CA TRP A 98 2.86 2.13 16.22
C TRP A 98 2.60 2.20 17.73
#